data_0794f555b223d2c8d24b67e1ece3c27a
#
_entry.id   0794f555b223d2c8d24b67e1ece3c27a
#
_cell.length_a   1.000
_cell.length_b   1.000
_cell.length_c   1.000
_cell.angle_alpha   90.00
_cell.angle_beta   90.00
_cell.angle_gamma   90.00
#
_symmetry.space_group_name_H-M   'P 1'
#
loop_
_entity.id
_entity.type
_entity.pdbx_description
1 polymer ?
#
loop_
_entity_poly.entity_id
_entity_poly.type
_entity_poly.pdbx_seq_one_letter_code
_entity_poly.pdbx_strand_id
1 'polypeptide(L)'
;MIDESTIKQAVGLLQQAAPGSSIIVFGSCARGEITADSDLDVMVFEPTVTSRHEEMVRLRKVLRPLGIPADVLVASKDTFEYWSDTPNTIYYEVAREGRVFDAALP
;
A
#
# COMPACT_ATOMS: atom_id res chain seq x y z
N MET A 1 11.61 9.39 -11.12
CA MET A 1 12.01 8.27 -10.22
C MET A 1 11.36 8.46 -8.86
N ILE A 2 10.90 7.39 -8.27
CA ILE A 2 10.27 7.41 -6.94
C ILE A 2 11.37 7.39 -5.89
N ASP A 3 11.44 8.43 -5.04
CA ASP A 3 12.41 8.51 -3.96
C ASP A 3 11.71 8.33 -2.60
N GLU A 4 12.50 8.33 -1.54
CA GLU A 4 11.97 8.13 -0.17
C GLU A 4 10.98 9.22 0.22
N SER A 5 11.23 10.45 -0.18
CA SER A 5 10.32 11.57 0.09
C SER A 5 8.97 11.35 -0.60
N THR A 6 8.98 10.89 -1.83
CA THR A 6 7.75 10.60 -2.59
C THR A 6 6.98 9.46 -1.94
N ILE A 7 7.67 8.41 -1.48
CA ILE A 7 7.04 7.30 -0.77
C ILE A 7 6.33 7.81 0.49
N LYS A 8 6.98 8.64 1.27
CA LYS A 8 6.39 9.20 2.50
C LYS A 8 5.20 10.09 2.20
N GLN A 9 5.25 10.88 1.13
CA GLN A 9 4.10 11.70 0.72
C GLN A 9 2.92 10.83 0.32
N ALA A 10 3.16 9.77 -0.45
CA ALA A 10 2.11 8.85 -0.85
C ALA A 10 1.46 8.17 0.36
N VAL A 11 2.28 7.68 1.28
CA VAL A 11 1.77 7.06 2.51
C VAL A 11 0.93 8.03 3.31
N GLY A 12 1.39 9.27 3.47
CA GLY A 12 0.65 10.29 4.20
C GLY A 12 -0.71 10.59 3.59
N LEU A 13 -0.77 10.69 2.25
CA LEU A 13 -2.04 10.91 1.56
C LEU A 13 -3.00 9.75 1.76
N LEU A 14 -2.49 8.52 1.69
CA LEU A 14 -3.32 7.33 1.88
C LEU A 14 -3.82 7.22 3.32
N GLN A 15 -2.98 7.55 4.29
CA GLN A 15 -3.37 7.55 5.70
C GLN A 15 -4.48 8.55 5.98
N GLN A 16 -4.42 9.73 5.36
CA GLN A 16 -5.47 10.74 5.50
C GLN A 16 -6.77 10.30 4.84
N ALA A 17 -6.67 9.64 3.68
CA ALA A 17 -7.84 9.20 2.93
C ALA A 17 -8.50 7.95 3.53
N ALA A 18 -7.74 7.14 4.25
CA ALA A 18 -8.22 5.91 4.86
C ALA A 18 -7.79 5.83 6.34
N PRO A 19 -8.41 6.63 7.21
CA PRO A 19 -8.05 6.65 8.64
C PRO A 19 -8.19 5.27 9.27
N GLY A 20 -7.26 4.93 10.15
CA GLY A 20 -7.27 3.63 10.82
C GLY A 20 -6.72 2.48 10.00
N SER A 21 -6.28 2.73 8.78
CA SER A 21 -5.68 1.70 7.95
C SER A 21 -4.19 1.54 8.23
N SER A 22 -3.67 0.36 7.93
CA SER A 22 -2.24 0.11 7.86
C SER A 22 -1.84 0.11 6.39
N ILE A 23 -0.69 0.70 6.09
CA ILE A 23 -0.20 0.81 4.72
C ILE A 23 1.13 0.09 4.63
N ILE A 24 1.25 -0.80 3.65
CA ILE A 24 2.48 -1.54 3.42
C ILE A 24 2.96 -1.28 2.00
N VAL A 25 4.16 -0.72 1.89
CA VAL A 25 4.85 -0.54 0.61
C VAL A 25 5.61 -1.84 0.33
N PHE A 26 5.43 -2.38 -0.88
CA PHE A 26 6.10 -3.62 -1.26
C PHE A 26 6.68 -3.50 -2.67
N GLY A 27 7.19 -4.60 -3.22
CA GLY A 27 7.78 -4.58 -4.54
C GLY A 27 9.14 -3.88 -4.56
N SER A 28 9.53 -3.34 -5.69
CA SER A 28 10.86 -2.76 -5.88
C SER A 28 11.14 -1.58 -4.95
N CYS A 29 10.12 -0.79 -4.64
CA CYS A 29 10.30 0.35 -3.72
C CYS A 29 10.64 -0.11 -2.29
N ALA A 30 10.10 -1.25 -1.87
CA ALA A 30 10.41 -1.79 -0.55
C ALA A 30 11.79 -2.45 -0.52
N ARG A 31 12.21 -3.07 -1.62
CA ARG A 31 13.49 -3.77 -1.70
C ARG A 31 14.69 -2.85 -1.99
N GLY A 32 14.45 -1.56 -2.22
CA GLY A 32 15.52 -0.65 -2.59
C GLY A 32 16.01 -0.80 -4.03
N GLU A 33 15.21 -1.42 -4.88
CA GLU A 33 15.56 -1.69 -6.29
C GLU A 33 14.85 -0.71 -7.23
N ILE A 34 14.78 0.55 -6.82
CA ILE A 34 14.04 1.57 -7.56
C ILE A 34 14.80 1.99 -8.83
N THR A 35 14.11 1.95 -9.96
CA THR A 35 14.62 2.42 -11.25
C THR A 35 13.68 3.49 -11.81
N ALA A 36 14.04 4.05 -12.96
CA ALA A 36 13.19 5.03 -13.64
C ALA A 36 11.83 4.46 -14.04
N ASP A 37 11.75 3.15 -14.21
CA ASP A 37 10.51 2.47 -14.62
C ASP A 37 9.75 1.84 -13.45
N SER A 38 10.21 2.04 -12.22
CA SER A 38 9.56 1.45 -11.06
C SER A 38 8.21 2.10 -10.78
N ASP A 39 7.24 1.25 -10.39
CA ASP A 39 5.95 1.67 -9.87
C ASP A 39 5.99 1.64 -8.35
N LEU A 40 5.14 2.44 -7.73
CA LEU A 40 4.92 2.34 -6.29
C LEU A 40 3.84 1.28 -6.06
N ASP A 41 4.23 0.16 -5.46
CA ASP A 41 3.30 -0.90 -5.08
C ASP A 41 2.95 -0.75 -3.61
N VAL A 42 1.68 -0.58 -3.32
CA VAL A 42 1.23 -0.34 -1.94
C VAL A 42 -0.06 -1.11 -1.67
N MET A 43 -0.14 -1.69 -0.48
CA MET A 43 -1.34 -2.35 0.00
C MET A 43 -1.88 -1.61 1.20
N VAL A 44 -3.19 -1.31 1.17
CA VAL A 44 -3.89 -0.61 2.24
C VAL A 44 -4.81 -1.61 2.94
N PHE A 45 -4.58 -1.81 4.24
CA PHE A 45 -5.39 -2.69 5.06
C PHE A 45 -6.34 -1.87 5.89
N GLU A 46 -7.62 -2.01 5.62
CA GLU A 46 -8.67 -1.29 6.34
C GLU A 46 -9.40 -2.25 7.27
N PRO A 47 -9.91 -1.75 8.42
CA PRO A 47 -10.67 -2.61 9.33
C PRO A 47 -11.87 -3.28 8.66
N THR A 48 -12.54 -2.53 7.77
CA THR A 48 -13.72 -3.02 7.06
C THR A 48 -13.68 -2.51 5.64
N VAL A 49 -13.89 -3.41 4.68
CA VAL A 49 -13.93 -3.05 3.26
C VAL A 49 -15.28 -3.48 2.70
N THR A 50 -16.08 -2.50 2.27
CA THR A 50 -17.41 -2.76 1.71
C THR A 50 -17.31 -3.11 0.22
N SER A 51 -16.57 -2.31 -0.54
CA SER A 51 -16.32 -2.57 -1.96
C SER A 51 -14.85 -2.37 -2.23
N ARG A 52 -14.14 -3.47 -2.39
CA ARG A 52 -12.69 -3.45 -2.64
C ARG A 52 -12.35 -2.67 -3.90
N HIS A 53 -13.09 -2.90 -4.98
CA HIS A 53 -12.82 -2.25 -6.25
C HIS A 53 -13.01 -0.73 -6.18
N GLU A 54 -14.11 -0.28 -5.60
CA GLU A 54 -14.38 1.14 -5.45
C GLU A 54 -13.33 1.82 -4.57
N GLU A 55 -12.92 1.15 -3.51
CA GLU A 55 -11.91 1.69 -2.62
C GLU A 55 -10.54 1.79 -3.30
N MET A 56 -10.18 0.81 -4.10
CA MET A 56 -8.94 0.84 -4.87
C MET A 56 -8.92 2.03 -5.84
N VAL A 57 -10.04 2.27 -6.52
CA VAL A 57 -10.18 3.40 -7.45
C VAL A 57 -10.08 4.71 -6.69
N ARG A 58 -10.75 4.84 -5.56
CA ARG A 58 -10.73 6.05 -4.74
C ARG A 58 -9.31 6.37 -4.26
N LEU A 59 -8.61 5.38 -3.73
CA LEU A 59 -7.27 5.60 -3.19
C LEU A 59 -6.24 5.86 -4.29
N ARG A 60 -6.41 5.23 -5.45
CA ARG A 60 -5.53 5.52 -6.59
C ARG A 60 -5.65 6.98 -7.03
N LYS A 61 -6.87 7.52 -7.01
CA LYS A 61 -7.09 8.94 -7.33
C LYS A 61 -6.40 9.87 -6.33
N VAL A 62 -6.32 9.48 -5.08
CA VAL A 62 -5.65 10.26 -4.03
C VAL A 62 -4.18 10.48 -4.37
N LEU A 63 -3.55 9.54 -5.06
CA LEU A 63 -2.13 9.63 -5.41
C LEU A 63 -1.85 10.36 -6.72
N ARG A 64 -2.87 10.72 -7.49
CA ARG A 64 -2.68 11.43 -8.77
C ARG A 64 -1.81 12.69 -8.69
N PRO A 65 -1.95 13.54 -7.66
CA PRO A 65 -1.13 14.75 -7.58
C PRO A 65 0.36 14.51 -7.55
N LEU A 66 0.79 13.31 -7.16
CA LEU A 66 2.22 12.99 -7.11
C LEU A 66 2.82 12.70 -8.48
N GLY A 67 1.98 12.43 -9.49
CA GLY A 67 2.45 12.20 -10.86
C GLY A 67 3.33 10.96 -11.02
N ILE A 68 3.15 9.95 -10.17
CA ILE A 68 3.95 8.72 -10.20
C ILE A 68 3.08 7.53 -10.58
N PRO A 69 3.67 6.51 -11.23
CA PRO A 69 2.97 5.24 -11.40
C PRO A 69 2.75 4.58 -10.06
N ALA A 70 1.51 4.27 -9.73
CA ALA A 70 1.18 3.66 -8.45
C ALA A 70 0.13 2.58 -8.64
N ASP A 71 0.35 1.44 -7.98
CA ASP A 71 -0.59 0.34 -7.95
C ASP A 71 -1.06 0.16 -6.51
N VAL A 72 -2.33 0.44 -6.27
CA VAL A 72 -2.91 0.41 -4.92
C VAL A 72 -3.82 -0.80 -4.80
N LEU A 73 -3.47 -1.68 -3.88
CA LEU A 73 -4.30 -2.82 -3.52
C LEU A 73 -4.97 -2.56 -2.18
N VAL A 74 -6.19 -3.08 -2.00
CA VAL A 74 -6.94 -2.91 -0.77
C VAL A 74 -7.37 -4.28 -0.26
N ALA A 75 -7.25 -4.48 1.05
CA ALA A 75 -7.72 -5.69 1.70
C ALA A 75 -8.22 -5.34 3.10
N SER A 76 -9.08 -6.18 3.66
CA SER A 76 -9.41 -6.08 5.07
C SER A 76 -8.30 -6.69 5.90
N LYS A 77 -8.19 -6.26 7.16
CA LYS A 77 -7.20 -6.82 8.07
C LYS A 77 -7.41 -8.32 8.26
N ASP A 78 -8.64 -8.77 8.32
CA ASP A 78 -8.96 -10.19 8.46
C ASP A 78 -8.48 -11.00 7.27
N THR A 79 -8.68 -10.49 6.06
CA THR A 79 -8.22 -11.17 4.84
C THR A 79 -6.70 -11.28 4.83
N PHE A 80 -6.00 -10.22 5.24
CA PHE A 80 -4.55 -10.25 5.30
C PHE A 80 -4.05 -11.29 6.30
N GLU A 81 -4.62 -11.30 7.50
CA GLU A 81 -4.23 -12.26 8.54
C GLU A 81 -4.44 -13.70 8.09
N TYR A 82 -5.55 -13.96 7.40
CA TYR A 82 -5.87 -15.30 6.91
C TYR A 82 -4.86 -15.81 5.88
N TRP A 83 -4.43 -14.94 4.95
CA TRP A 83 -3.61 -15.34 3.80
C TRP A 83 -2.12 -15.07 3.94
N SER A 84 -1.69 -14.31 4.94
CA SER A 84 -0.30 -13.85 5.04
C SER A 84 0.71 -14.99 5.22
N ASP A 85 0.28 -16.14 5.72
CA ASP A 85 1.13 -17.30 5.91
C ASP A 85 1.07 -18.29 4.74
N THR A 86 0.31 -17.99 3.71
CA THR A 86 0.12 -18.91 2.57
C THR A 86 1.08 -18.56 1.44
N PRO A 87 2.10 -19.39 1.16
CA PRO A 87 3.03 -19.12 0.06
C PRO A 87 2.31 -18.98 -1.28
N ASN A 88 2.92 -18.23 -2.18
CA ASN A 88 2.42 -17.95 -3.53
C ASN A 88 1.17 -17.04 -3.54
N THR A 89 0.91 -16.34 -2.45
CA THR A 89 -0.10 -15.28 -2.44
C THR A 89 0.59 -13.92 -2.33
N ILE A 90 -0.10 -12.88 -2.83
CA ILE A 90 0.40 -11.50 -2.68
C ILE A 90 0.51 -11.12 -1.19
N TYR A 91 -0.37 -11.64 -0.36
CA TYR A 91 -0.36 -11.35 1.08
C TYR A 91 0.89 -11.89 1.76
N TYR A 92 1.36 -13.06 1.35
CA TYR A 92 2.59 -13.64 1.85
C TYR A 92 3.80 -12.79 1.48
N GLU A 93 3.87 -12.35 0.22
CA GLU A 93 4.95 -11.49 -0.24
C GLU A 93 4.97 -10.16 0.52
N VAL A 94 3.80 -9.53 0.66
CA VAL A 94 3.66 -8.26 1.38
C VAL A 94 4.08 -8.40 2.83
N ALA A 95 3.69 -9.49 3.48
CA ALA A 95 4.04 -9.72 4.89
C ALA A 95 5.55 -9.88 5.09
N ARG A 96 6.24 -10.49 4.14
CA ARG A 96 7.66 -10.78 4.27
C ARG A 96 8.57 -9.65 3.82
N GLU A 97 8.20 -8.94 2.77
CA GLU A 97 9.06 -7.95 2.12
C GLU A 97 8.61 -6.51 2.30
N GLY A 98 7.39 -6.30 2.78
CA GLY A 98 6.80 -4.99 2.84
C GLY A 98 7.37 -4.10 3.94
N ARG A 99 7.30 -2.78 3.69
CA ARG A 99 7.60 -1.76 4.69
C ARG A 99 6.28 -1.26 5.26
N VAL A 100 6.08 -1.44 6.56
CA VAL A 100 4.81 -1.14 7.23
C VAL A 100 4.78 0.30 7.73
N PHE A 101 3.69 0.99 7.42
CA PHE A 101 3.42 2.35 7.91
C PHE A 101 2.04 2.33 8.58
N ASP A 102 2.01 2.23 9.89
CA ASP A 102 0.75 2.21 10.64
C ASP A 102 0.24 3.62 10.88
N ALA A 103 -1.06 3.81 10.61
CA ALA A 103 -1.70 5.12 10.75
C ALA A 103 -1.95 5.51 12.21
N ALA A 104 -1.91 4.55 13.11
CA ALA A 104 -2.45 4.73 14.44
C ALA A 104 -1.41 5.05 15.51
N LEU A 105 -0.27 5.54 15.14
CA LEU A 105 0.74 5.85 16.14
C LEU A 105 0.62 7.29 16.57
N PRO A 106 0.15 7.53 17.79
CA PRO A 106 0.21 8.86 18.35
C PRO A 106 1.65 9.27 18.59
#